data_2ed5291297ead48ab3e54a831729155e
#
_entry.id   2ed5291297ead48ab3e54a831729155e
#
_cell.length_a   1.000
_cell.length_b   1.000
_cell.length_c   1.000
_cell.angle_alpha   90.00
_cell.angle_beta   90.00
_cell.angle_gamma   90.00
#
_symmetry.space_group_name_H-M   'P 1'
#
loop_
_entity.id
_entity.type
_entity.pdbx_description
1 polymer ?
#
loop_
_entity_poly.entity_id
_entity_poly.type
_entity_poly.pdbx_seq_one_letter_code
_entity_poly.pdbx_strand_id
1 'polypeptide(L)'
;PKKTARAKASKMANEDARFVLPNACETKMVMTMNCRSLNNFFNLRCCNRAQWEIRAVADEMLRLVYPLAPHVFAAAGPRCLAGPCPEGGMCCGKQNAVRDKYAILKQEAENHG
;
A
#
# COMPACT_ATOMS: atom_id res chain seq x y z
N PRO A 1 2.02 -29.07 32.50
CA PRO A 1 1.66 -29.79 31.27
C PRO A 1 0.23 -29.52 30.80
N LYS A 2 -0.76 -29.43 31.70
CA LYS A 2 -2.15 -29.14 31.32
C LYS A 2 -2.33 -27.75 30.71
N LYS A 3 -1.65 -26.72 31.22
CA LYS A 3 -1.68 -25.35 30.63
C LYS A 3 -1.11 -25.33 29.22
N THR A 4 0.00 -26.03 28.99
CA THR A 4 0.64 -26.09 27.68
C THR A 4 -0.21 -26.82 26.65
N ALA A 5 -0.84 -27.96 27.06
CA ALA A 5 -1.73 -28.72 26.19
C ALA A 5 -2.96 -27.90 25.79
N ARG A 6 -3.57 -27.15 26.72
CA ARG A 6 -4.71 -26.27 26.47
C ARG A 6 -4.35 -25.11 25.52
N ALA A 7 -3.17 -24.49 25.72
CA ALA A 7 -2.68 -23.43 24.85
C ALA A 7 -2.46 -23.94 23.42
N LYS A 8 -1.87 -25.15 23.28
CA LYS A 8 -1.67 -25.77 21.96
C LYS A 8 -2.98 -26.10 21.26
N ALA A 9 -3.94 -26.67 22.00
CA ALA A 9 -5.27 -26.97 21.46
C ALA A 9 -6.01 -25.70 21.02
N SER A 10 -5.96 -24.63 21.82
CA SER A 10 -6.54 -23.32 21.47
C SER A 10 -5.93 -22.73 20.21
N LYS A 11 -4.59 -22.83 20.06
CA LYS A 11 -3.90 -22.35 18.87
C LYS A 11 -4.34 -23.13 17.63
N MET A 12 -4.41 -24.44 17.69
CA MET A 12 -4.86 -25.29 16.58
C MET A 12 -6.32 -24.99 16.21
N ALA A 13 -7.21 -24.80 17.17
CA ALA A 13 -8.61 -24.44 16.92
C ALA A 13 -8.73 -23.09 16.21
N ASN A 14 -7.92 -22.10 16.59
CA ASN A 14 -7.90 -20.80 15.91
C ASN A 14 -7.36 -20.89 14.48
N GLU A 15 -6.37 -21.72 14.25
CA GLU A 15 -5.84 -21.98 12.89
C GLU A 15 -6.90 -22.62 11.99
N ASP A 16 -7.62 -23.61 12.52
CA ASP A 16 -8.69 -24.29 11.80
C ASP A 16 -9.89 -23.35 11.53
N ALA A 17 -10.23 -22.49 12.48
CA ALA A 17 -11.32 -21.54 12.34
C ALA A 17 -11.10 -20.53 11.21
N ARG A 18 -9.84 -20.25 10.83
CA ARG A 18 -9.51 -19.33 9.72
C ARG A 18 -9.97 -19.84 8.35
N PHE A 19 -10.15 -21.14 8.17
CA PHE A 19 -10.64 -21.70 6.90
C PHE A 19 -12.05 -21.26 6.53
N VAL A 20 -12.88 -20.85 7.52
CA VAL A 20 -14.24 -20.36 7.28
C VAL A 20 -14.30 -18.85 7.07
N LEU A 21 -13.18 -18.11 7.27
CA LEU A 21 -13.14 -16.67 7.06
C LEU A 21 -13.06 -16.34 5.56
N PRO A 22 -13.93 -15.45 5.04
CA PRO A 22 -13.84 -15.00 3.66
C PRO A 22 -12.60 -14.10 3.46
N ASN A 23 -12.12 -14.01 2.22
CA ASN A 23 -11.05 -13.06 1.86
C ASN A 23 -11.45 -11.59 2.09
N ALA A 24 -12.74 -11.31 2.15
CA ALA A 24 -13.28 -9.97 2.43
C ALA A 24 -13.34 -9.64 3.93
N CYS A 25 -12.82 -10.51 4.79
CA CYS A 25 -12.79 -10.26 6.24
C CYS A 25 -11.89 -9.05 6.55
N GLU A 26 -12.41 -8.11 7.34
CA GLU A 26 -11.65 -6.94 7.78
C GLU A 26 -10.46 -7.36 8.63
N THR A 27 -9.31 -6.74 8.39
CA THR A 27 -8.13 -6.89 9.24
C THR A 27 -7.52 -5.53 9.52
N LYS A 28 -6.87 -5.41 10.67
CA LYS A 28 -6.16 -4.19 11.09
C LYS A 28 -4.74 -4.55 11.46
N MET A 29 -3.80 -3.74 11.01
CA MET A 29 -2.39 -3.96 11.26
C MET A 29 -1.69 -2.61 11.49
N VAL A 30 -0.84 -2.56 12.51
CA VAL A 30 0.08 -1.45 12.71
C VAL A 30 1.48 -1.94 12.34
N MET A 31 2.16 -1.18 11.47
CA MET A 31 3.51 -1.52 11.05
C MET A 31 4.41 -0.28 11.05
N THR A 32 5.68 -0.50 11.34
CA THR A 32 6.74 0.51 11.23
C THR A 32 7.62 0.19 10.03
N MET A 33 7.88 1.19 9.21
CA MET A 33 8.59 1.01 7.95
C MET A 33 9.51 2.21 7.71
N ASN A 34 10.73 1.97 7.23
CA ASN A 34 11.60 3.07 6.85
C ASN A 34 11.14 3.71 5.52
N CYS A 35 11.59 4.94 5.25
CA CYS A 35 11.15 5.70 4.08
C CYS A 35 11.51 5.02 2.76
N ARG A 36 12.63 4.31 2.69
CA ARG A 36 13.04 3.60 1.48
C ARG A 36 12.09 2.45 1.16
N SER A 37 11.73 1.66 2.14
CA SER A 37 10.76 0.57 1.98
C SER A 37 9.37 1.10 1.65
N LEU A 38 8.98 2.22 2.25
CA LEU A 38 7.71 2.88 1.99
C LEU A 38 7.64 3.42 0.56
N ASN A 39 8.70 4.05 0.05
CA ASN A 39 8.79 4.46 -1.34
C ASN A 39 8.69 3.27 -2.31
N ASN A 40 9.33 2.15 -2.00
CA ASN A 40 9.21 0.93 -2.80
C ASN A 40 7.76 0.39 -2.79
N PHE A 41 7.10 0.42 -1.66
CA PHE A 41 5.68 0.06 -1.55
C PHE A 41 4.81 0.93 -2.47
N PHE A 42 4.99 2.25 -2.46
CA PHE A 42 4.26 3.17 -3.33
C PHE A 42 4.54 2.91 -4.81
N ASN A 43 5.79 2.64 -5.17
CA ASN A 43 6.16 2.32 -6.55
C ASN A 43 5.40 1.11 -7.10
N LEU A 44 5.14 0.12 -6.24
CA LEU A 44 4.48 -1.12 -6.63
C LEU A 44 2.95 -1.06 -6.49
N ARG A 45 2.44 -0.38 -5.47
CA ARG A 45 1.02 -0.45 -5.10
C ARG A 45 0.20 0.76 -5.55
N CYS A 46 0.83 1.89 -5.88
CA CYS A 46 0.14 3.00 -6.52
C CYS A 46 -0.05 2.82 -8.03
N CYS A 47 0.56 1.81 -8.62
CA CYS A 47 0.40 1.51 -10.04
C CYS A 47 -1.04 1.13 -10.39
N ASN A 48 -1.53 1.59 -11.55
CA ASN A 48 -2.88 1.24 -12.04
C ASN A 48 -3.10 -0.27 -12.25
N ARG A 49 -2.02 -1.03 -12.37
CA ARG A 49 -2.07 -2.49 -12.46
C ARG A 49 -2.20 -3.19 -11.10
N ALA A 50 -2.00 -2.48 -10.01
CA ALA A 50 -2.28 -3.01 -8.69
C ALA A 50 -3.80 -3.18 -8.49
N GLN A 51 -4.18 -4.13 -7.67
CA GLN A 51 -5.59 -4.34 -7.31
C GLN A 51 -6.15 -3.05 -6.70
N TRP A 52 -7.40 -2.72 -7.03
CA TRP A 52 -8.00 -1.42 -6.73
C TRP A 52 -8.00 -1.04 -5.24
N GLU A 53 -8.23 -2.02 -4.35
CA GLU A 53 -8.32 -1.80 -2.91
C GLU A 53 -6.95 -1.47 -2.29
N ILE A 54 -5.92 -2.26 -2.60
CA ILE A 54 -4.56 -1.98 -2.13
C ILE A 54 -4.02 -0.68 -2.73
N ARG A 55 -4.41 -0.34 -3.95
CA ARG A 55 -4.08 0.93 -4.57
C ARG A 55 -4.71 2.10 -3.83
N ALA A 56 -5.99 2.00 -3.46
CA ALA A 56 -6.67 3.03 -2.68
C ALA A 56 -6.01 3.24 -1.31
N VAL A 57 -5.62 2.17 -0.63
CA VAL A 57 -4.87 2.22 0.62
C VAL A 57 -3.52 2.92 0.43
N ALA A 58 -2.78 2.55 -0.61
CA ALA A 58 -1.49 3.15 -0.91
C ALA A 58 -1.59 4.66 -1.23
N ASP A 59 -2.60 5.06 -2.00
CA ASP A 59 -2.85 6.47 -2.32
C ASP A 59 -3.14 7.28 -1.04
N GLU A 60 -3.96 6.74 -0.14
CA GLU A 60 -4.28 7.38 1.13
C GLU A 60 -3.06 7.45 2.06
N MET A 61 -2.27 6.40 2.13
CA MET A 61 -1.01 6.40 2.88
C MET A 61 -0.06 7.49 2.36
N LEU A 62 0.08 7.61 1.05
CA LEU A 62 0.91 8.65 0.43
C LEU A 62 0.40 10.05 0.79
N ARG A 63 -0.91 10.26 0.73
CA ARG A 63 -1.54 11.54 1.11
C ARG A 63 -1.24 11.94 2.55
N LEU A 64 -1.18 10.97 3.45
CA LEU A 64 -0.91 11.22 4.88
C LEU A 64 0.58 11.47 5.17
N VAL A 65 1.49 10.77 4.51
CA VAL A 65 2.94 10.87 4.78
C VAL A 65 3.63 11.98 4.00
N TYR A 66 3.09 12.38 2.86
CA TYR A 66 3.72 13.37 1.98
C TYR A 66 3.98 14.72 2.69
N PRO A 67 3.02 15.31 3.44
CA PRO A 67 3.25 16.59 4.12
C PRO A 67 4.32 16.51 5.22
N LEU A 68 4.57 15.32 5.76
CA LEU A 68 5.54 15.12 6.83
C LEU A 68 6.99 15.20 6.34
N ALA A 69 7.24 14.76 5.11
CA ALA A 69 8.57 14.76 4.51
C ALA A 69 8.47 14.92 2.98
N PRO A 70 8.09 16.10 2.47
CA PRO A 70 7.86 16.30 1.03
C PRO A 70 9.07 15.98 0.16
N HIS A 71 10.29 16.29 0.63
CA HIS A 71 11.52 16.02 -0.11
C HIS A 71 11.80 14.53 -0.25
N VAL A 72 11.50 13.75 0.79
CA VAL A 72 11.71 12.29 0.78
C VAL A 72 10.70 11.59 -0.14
N PHE A 73 9.47 12.09 -0.17
CA PHE A 73 8.37 11.51 -0.94
C PHE A 73 8.08 12.25 -2.25
N ALA A 74 8.98 13.14 -2.70
CA ALA A 74 8.81 13.90 -3.93
C ALA A 74 8.57 13.01 -5.15
N ALA A 75 9.30 11.90 -5.26
CA ALA A 75 9.18 10.91 -6.35
C ALA A 75 8.26 9.72 -5.97
N ALA A 76 7.63 9.74 -4.80
CA ALA A 76 6.76 8.66 -4.37
C ALA A 76 5.51 8.54 -5.25
N GLY A 77 5.11 7.32 -5.52
CA GLY A 77 4.00 6.98 -6.40
C GLY A 77 4.41 5.88 -7.38
N PRO A 78 3.60 5.58 -8.40
CA PRO A 78 3.93 4.54 -9.37
C PRO A 78 5.21 4.88 -10.14
N ARG A 79 5.93 3.87 -10.58
CA ARG A 79 7.24 4.03 -11.26
C ARG A 79 7.20 4.91 -12.50
N CYS A 80 6.06 5.00 -13.17
CA CYS A 80 5.88 5.83 -14.35
C CYS A 80 5.94 7.35 -14.07
N LEU A 81 5.97 7.78 -12.82
CA LEU A 81 6.20 9.19 -12.47
C LEU A 81 7.65 9.63 -12.77
N ALA A 82 8.61 8.74 -12.54
CA ALA A 82 10.02 9.04 -12.67
C ALA A 82 10.57 8.79 -14.09
N GLY A 83 9.85 8.07 -14.94
CA GLY A 83 10.33 7.71 -16.27
C GLY A 83 9.32 6.87 -17.05
N PRO A 84 9.77 6.19 -18.12
CA PRO A 84 8.89 5.31 -18.87
C PRO A 84 8.42 4.14 -18.00
N CYS A 85 7.25 3.57 -18.35
CA CYS A 85 6.70 2.45 -17.61
C CYS A 85 7.62 1.22 -17.73
N PRO A 86 8.08 0.64 -16.60
CA PRO A 86 8.97 -0.52 -16.64
C PRO A 86 8.26 -1.81 -17.04
N GLU A 87 6.94 -1.82 -17.09
CA GLU A 87 6.12 -3.00 -17.42
C GLU A 87 6.10 -3.33 -18.92
N GLY A 88 6.66 -2.47 -19.77
CA GLY A 88 6.73 -2.71 -21.22
C GLY A 88 5.36 -2.92 -21.84
N GLY A 89 5.14 -4.07 -22.48
CA GLY A 89 3.85 -4.43 -23.10
C GLY A 89 2.69 -4.58 -22.14
N MET A 90 2.94 -4.66 -20.84
CA MET A 90 1.92 -4.75 -19.79
C MET A 90 1.60 -3.38 -19.16
N CYS A 91 2.06 -2.30 -19.75
CA CYS A 91 1.74 -0.94 -19.32
C CYS A 91 0.24 -0.67 -19.39
N CYS A 92 -0.30 0.10 -18.42
CA CYS A 92 -1.70 0.50 -18.40
C CYS A 92 -2.06 1.52 -19.50
N GLY A 93 -1.08 2.13 -20.18
CA GLY A 93 -1.27 3.11 -21.23
C GLY A 93 -1.77 4.48 -20.76
N LYS A 94 -1.91 4.71 -19.46
CA LYS A 94 -2.46 5.93 -18.86
C LYS A 94 -1.42 6.77 -18.12
N GLN A 95 -0.18 6.75 -18.57
CA GLN A 95 0.94 7.39 -17.87
C GLN A 95 0.73 8.88 -17.60
N ASN A 96 0.23 9.63 -18.58
CA ASN A 96 -0.01 11.08 -18.41
C ASN A 96 -1.13 11.34 -17.39
N ALA A 97 -2.24 10.61 -17.45
CA ALA A 97 -3.33 10.73 -16.50
C ALA A 97 -2.88 10.38 -15.07
N VAL A 98 -2.04 9.39 -14.92
CA VAL A 98 -1.45 8.99 -13.63
C VAL A 98 -0.53 10.08 -13.09
N ARG A 99 0.31 10.68 -13.91
CA ARG A 99 1.19 11.81 -13.51
C ARG A 99 0.37 12.99 -13.00
N ASP A 100 -0.67 13.37 -13.73
CA ASP A 100 -1.57 14.46 -13.32
C ASP A 100 -2.28 14.16 -12.01
N LYS A 101 -2.81 12.94 -11.86
CA LYS A 101 -3.45 12.48 -10.62
C LYS A 101 -2.54 12.65 -9.40
N TYR A 102 -1.30 12.19 -9.49
CA TYR A 102 -0.37 12.26 -8.35
C TYR A 102 0.17 13.66 -8.10
N ALA A 103 0.31 14.49 -9.12
CA ALA A 103 0.61 15.90 -8.94
C ALA A 103 -0.48 16.62 -8.14
N ILE A 104 -1.74 16.40 -8.47
CA ILE A 104 -2.89 16.95 -7.76
C ILE A 104 -2.96 16.41 -6.33
N LEU A 105 -2.80 15.10 -6.13
CA LEU A 105 -2.83 14.46 -4.81
C LEU A 105 -1.78 15.07 -3.87
N LYS A 106 -0.56 15.27 -4.34
CA LYS A 106 0.53 15.87 -3.58
C LYS A 106 0.27 17.33 -3.24
N GLN A 107 -0.27 18.08 -4.19
CA GLN A 107 -0.64 19.48 -3.98
C GLN A 107 -1.76 19.62 -2.95
N GLU A 108 -2.79 18.79 -3.02
CA GLU A 108 -3.87 18.75 -2.03
C GLU A 108 -3.35 18.35 -0.64
N ALA A 109 -2.44 17.39 -0.57
CA ALA A 109 -1.83 16.96 0.68
C ALA A 109 -1.03 18.07 1.34
N GLU A 110 -0.27 18.87 0.59
CA GLU A 110 0.45 20.04 1.09
C GLU A 110 -0.51 21.12 1.63
N ASN A 111 -1.63 21.36 0.96
CA ASN A 111 -2.62 22.36 1.37
C ASN A 111 -3.37 21.97 2.64
N HIS A 112 -3.49 20.69 2.94
CA HIS A 112 -4.14 20.16 4.15
C HIS A 112 -3.16 19.86 5.29
N GLY A 113 -1.88 19.89 5.02
CA GLY A 113 -0.82 19.71 6.01
C GLY A 113 -0.32 21.06 6.53
#